data_0565c2887861801ddbfe50040361bf48
#
_entry.id   0565c2887861801ddbfe50040361bf48
#
_cell.length_a   1.000
_cell.length_b   1.000
_cell.length_c   1.000
_cell.angle_alpha   90.00
_cell.angle_beta   90.00
_cell.angle_gamma   90.00
#
_symmetry.space_group_name_H-M   'P 1'
#
loop_
_entity.id
_entity.type
_entity.pdbx_description
1 polymer ?
#
loop_
_entity_poly.entity_id
_entity_poly.type
_entity_poly.pdbx_seq_one_letter_code
_entity_poly.pdbx_strand_id
1 'polypeptide(L)'
;MSERIQGRIVRSLSGFYDVQAGEKIITCRGRGILRKEGNTPLTGDLVEITVERGKGMVEKILPRKNSFIRPAVANIDALVVFAANVNPVTEPYLIDRVAAIAGDQEVPVILCINKCDLDPAQDLVRIYENAGFTVIRTSAETGDGVEELRKLIDGKLTAFTGNSGVGKSSILNRLSPELNLATGEVSEKLGRGRHTTRHVELYRLGENTYVADTPGFSSFDTDQMEVILKENLQYAFPDFGPYIGKCRFDDCSHRKEPDCAVRAAFEEGKIERTRYDSYLKLYEKSSQINLWELKK
;
A
#
# COMPACT_ATOMS: atom_id res chain seq x y z
N MET A 1 -27.80 24.84 -16.52
CA MET A 1 -26.34 24.76 -16.55
C MET A 1 -25.94 23.58 -15.68
N SER A 2 -25.21 22.62 -16.20
CA SER A 2 -24.69 21.51 -15.39
C SER A 2 -23.61 22.08 -14.47
N GLU A 3 -23.78 21.93 -13.17
CA GLU A 3 -22.82 22.35 -12.18
C GLU A 3 -21.65 21.36 -12.18
N ARG A 4 -20.41 21.87 -12.24
CA ARG A 4 -19.20 21.04 -12.08
C ARG A 4 -18.87 20.98 -10.61
N ILE A 5 -18.74 19.76 -10.12
CA ILE A 5 -18.45 19.46 -8.70
C ILE A 5 -17.17 18.62 -8.67
N GLN A 6 -16.28 18.90 -7.73
CA GLN A 6 -15.13 18.05 -7.46
C GLN A 6 -15.44 17.04 -6.36
N GLY A 7 -14.88 15.83 -6.49
CA GLY A 7 -15.05 14.78 -5.50
C GLY A 7 -13.98 13.70 -5.63
N ARG A 8 -14.00 12.76 -4.69
CA ARG A 8 -13.13 11.59 -4.67
C ARG A 8 -13.91 10.33 -5.04
N ILE A 9 -13.38 9.50 -5.92
CA ILE A 9 -13.94 8.16 -6.19
C ILE A 9 -13.69 7.29 -4.95
N VAL A 10 -14.76 6.91 -4.27
CA VAL A 10 -14.69 6.04 -3.08
C VAL A 10 -14.94 4.57 -3.43
N ARG A 11 -15.55 4.29 -4.59
CA ARG A 11 -15.82 2.93 -5.06
C ARG A 11 -15.91 2.89 -6.58
N SER A 12 -15.40 1.82 -7.17
CA SER A 12 -15.50 1.54 -8.60
C SER A 12 -16.09 0.16 -8.82
N LEU A 13 -17.20 0.06 -9.57
CA LEU A 13 -17.90 -1.19 -9.87
C LEU A 13 -18.42 -1.19 -11.30
N SER A 14 -17.91 -2.08 -12.14
CA SER A 14 -18.43 -2.33 -13.49
C SER A 14 -18.67 -1.08 -14.36
N GLY A 15 -17.76 -0.08 -14.24
CA GLY A 15 -17.84 1.18 -14.99
C GLY A 15 -18.73 2.24 -14.37
N PHE A 16 -19.24 1.99 -13.18
CA PHE A 16 -19.85 2.97 -12.30
C PHE A 16 -18.84 3.38 -11.21
N TYR A 17 -18.92 4.64 -10.82
CA TYR A 17 -18.00 5.25 -9.85
C TYR A 17 -18.85 6.00 -8.81
N ASP A 18 -18.73 5.60 -7.56
CA ASP A 18 -19.33 6.32 -6.46
C ASP A 18 -18.36 7.43 -6.05
N VAL A 19 -18.78 8.68 -6.22
CA VAL A 19 -17.96 9.88 -5.98
C VAL A 19 -18.46 10.59 -4.72
N GLN A 20 -17.60 10.70 -3.73
CA GLN A 20 -17.81 11.51 -2.54
C GLN A 20 -17.58 12.98 -2.88
N ALA A 21 -18.64 13.79 -2.85
CA ALA A 21 -18.61 15.23 -3.07
C ALA A 21 -19.21 15.94 -1.83
N GLY A 22 -18.34 16.45 -0.95
CA GLY A 22 -18.73 16.88 0.39
C GLY A 22 -19.34 15.71 1.19
N GLU A 23 -20.54 15.88 1.73
CA GLU A 23 -21.24 14.84 2.48
C GLU A 23 -22.08 13.89 1.61
N LYS A 24 -22.12 14.11 0.30
CA LYS A 24 -22.95 13.31 -0.62
C LYS A 24 -22.13 12.33 -1.42
N ILE A 25 -22.68 11.13 -1.62
CA ILE A 25 -22.16 10.17 -2.59
C ILE A 25 -23.02 10.22 -3.85
N ILE A 26 -22.37 10.42 -4.99
CA ILE A 26 -23.03 10.53 -6.29
C ILE A 26 -22.51 9.41 -7.18
N THR A 27 -23.40 8.53 -7.62
CA THR A 27 -23.04 7.47 -8.57
C THR A 27 -22.90 8.05 -9.97
N CYS A 28 -21.71 7.91 -10.55
CA CYS A 28 -21.32 8.46 -11.84
C CYS A 28 -20.98 7.37 -12.84
N ARG A 29 -21.09 7.68 -14.13
CA ARG A 29 -20.49 6.91 -15.22
C ARG A 29 -19.24 7.61 -15.73
N GLY A 30 -18.24 6.86 -16.18
CA GLY A 30 -17.07 7.44 -16.85
C GLY A 30 -17.40 7.83 -18.29
N ARG A 31 -16.96 9.01 -18.72
CA ARG A 31 -17.02 9.40 -20.13
C ARG A 31 -16.21 8.45 -21.00
N GLY A 32 -16.75 8.07 -22.17
CA GLY A 32 -16.09 7.13 -23.08
C GLY A 32 -14.70 7.58 -23.56
N ILE A 33 -14.43 8.89 -23.58
CA ILE A 33 -13.15 9.47 -23.96
C ILE A 33 -12.05 9.10 -22.96
N LEU A 34 -12.34 9.02 -21.66
CA LEU A 34 -11.36 8.66 -20.62
C LEU A 34 -10.76 7.27 -20.88
N ARG A 35 -11.56 6.31 -21.36
CA ARG A 35 -11.08 4.98 -21.74
C ARG A 35 -10.24 4.99 -23.02
N LYS A 36 -10.59 5.85 -23.98
CA LYS A 36 -9.84 5.97 -25.24
C LYS A 36 -8.46 6.56 -25.05
N GLU A 37 -8.31 7.45 -24.05
CA GLU A 37 -7.03 8.07 -23.68
C GLU A 37 -6.19 7.19 -22.72
N GLY A 38 -6.64 5.97 -22.41
CA GLY A 38 -5.96 5.09 -21.48
C GLY A 38 -6.13 5.48 -20.01
N ASN A 39 -6.91 6.52 -19.72
CA ASN A 39 -7.14 7.06 -18.39
C ASN A 39 -8.38 6.43 -17.74
N THR A 40 -8.28 5.20 -17.30
CA THR A 40 -9.36 4.57 -16.52
C THR A 40 -9.43 5.17 -15.12
N PRO A 41 -10.61 5.66 -14.66
CA PRO A 41 -10.76 6.13 -13.30
C PRO A 41 -10.53 5.01 -12.28
N LEU A 42 -9.80 5.32 -11.21
CA LEU A 42 -9.47 4.41 -10.12
C LEU A 42 -10.14 4.86 -8.82
N THR A 43 -10.35 3.95 -7.90
CA THR A 43 -10.70 4.30 -6.52
C THR A 43 -9.57 5.16 -5.92
N GLY A 44 -9.94 6.25 -5.23
CA GLY A 44 -9.00 7.26 -4.73
C GLY A 44 -8.77 8.45 -5.66
N ASP A 45 -9.13 8.37 -6.95
CA ASP A 45 -9.00 9.50 -7.86
C ASP A 45 -9.81 10.72 -7.40
N LEU A 46 -9.19 11.89 -7.53
CA LEU A 46 -9.91 13.16 -7.50
C LEU A 46 -10.43 13.45 -8.90
N VAL A 47 -11.72 13.77 -9.00
CA VAL A 47 -12.42 13.92 -10.28
C VAL A 47 -13.29 15.16 -10.31
N GLU A 48 -13.51 15.71 -11.52
CA GLU A 48 -14.59 16.65 -11.80
C GLU A 48 -15.77 15.86 -12.37
N ILE A 49 -16.93 16.08 -11.79
CA ILE A 49 -18.19 15.46 -12.22
C ILE A 49 -19.22 16.51 -12.62
N THR A 50 -20.13 16.13 -13.49
CA THR A 50 -21.37 16.88 -13.76
C THR A 50 -22.57 16.05 -13.31
N VAL A 51 -23.60 16.72 -12.82
CA VAL A 51 -24.84 16.05 -12.38
C VAL A 51 -26.03 16.60 -13.17
N GLU A 52 -26.71 15.71 -13.88
CA GLU A 52 -27.92 16.04 -14.60
C GLU A 52 -29.02 15.06 -14.24
N ARG A 53 -30.17 15.59 -13.78
CA ARG A 53 -31.36 14.79 -13.41
C ARG A 53 -31.02 13.62 -12.47
N GLY A 54 -30.13 13.85 -11.50
CA GLY A 54 -29.69 12.85 -10.51
C GLY A 54 -28.70 11.82 -11.04
N LYS A 55 -28.20 11.93 -12.27
CA LYS A 55 -27.16 11.07 -12.83
C LYS A 55 -25.84 11.81 -12.92
N GLY A 56 -24.80 11.23 -12.36
CA GLY A 56 -23.45 11.77 -12.40
C GLY A 56 -22.65 11.29 -13.62
N MET A 57 -21.76 12.14 -14.11
CA MET A 57 -20.78 11.81 -15.15
C MET A 57 -19.41 12.27 -14.72
N VAL A 58 -18.40 11.39 -14.75
CA VAL A 58 -16.99 11.76 -14.56
C VAL A 58 -16.50 12.41 -15.86
N GLU A 59 -16.21 13.68 -15.77
CA GLU A 59 -15.76 14.51 -16.91
C GLU A 59 -14.24 14.47 -17.05
N LYS A 60 -13.53 14.53 -15.90
CA LYS A 60 -12.08 14.64 -15.86
C LYS A 60 -11.52 13.96 -14.61
N ILE A 61 -10.38 13.30 -14.76
CA ILE A 61 -9.53 12.83 -13.67
C ILE A 61 -8.48 13.90 -13.41
N LEU A 62 -8.32 14.34 -12.16
CA LEU A 62 -7.29 15.29 -11.76
C LEU A 62 -5.92 14.57 -11.69
N PRO A 63 -4.80 15.31 -11.74
CA PRO A 63 -3.48 14.71 -11.65
C PRO A 63 -3.34 13.80 -10.42
N ARG A 64 -2.83 12.62 -10.63
CA ARG A 64 -2.53 11.64 -9.57
C ARG A 64 -1.18 11.95 -8.93
N LYS A 65 -1.07 11.76 -7.60
CA LYS A 65 0.22 11.71 -6.89
C LYS A 65 0.94 10.40 -7.21
N ASN A 66 0.20 9.30 -7.15
CA ASN A 66 0.63 7.93 -7.42
C ASN A 66 -0.58 7.09 -7.84
N SER A 67 -0.30 5.89 -8.37
CA SER A 67 -1.35 4.92 -8.66
C SER A 67 -0.77 3.51 -8.64
N PHE A 68 -1.57 2.55 -8.17
CA PHE A 68 -1.25 1.14 -8.17
C PHE A 68 -2.19 0.40 -9.12
N ILE A 69 -1.63 -0.57 -9.86
CA ILE A 69 -2.43 -1.38 -10.79
C ILE A 69 -3.16 -2.49 -10.03
N ARG A 70 -2.52 -3.04 -9.02
CA ARG A 70 -3.08 -4.10 -8.18
C ARG A 70 -2.65 -3.91 -6.72
N PRO A 71 -3.59 -3.50 -5.90
CA PRO A 71 -4.98 -3.13 -6.19
C PRO A 71 -5.09 -1.84 -6.99
N ALA A 72 -6.17 -1.71 -7.78
CA ALA A 72 -6.42 -0.53 -8.62
C ALA A 72 -6.86 0.65 -7.74
N VAL A 73 -5.89 1.40 -7.22
CA VAL A 73 -6.11 2.54 -6.31
C VAL A 73 -5.13 3.67 -6.63
N ALA A 74 -5.55 4.92 -6.42
CA ALA A 74 -4.75 6.10 -6.68
C ALA A 74 -4.73 7.06 -5.48
N ASN A 75 -3.73 7.96 -5.47
CA ASN A 75 -3.59 9.05 -4.51
C ASN A 75 -3.47 8.59 -3.05
N ILE A 76 -2.76 7.47 -2.82
CA ILE A 76 -2.45 6.99 -1.48
C ILE A 76 -1.41 7.90 -0.83
N ASP A 77 -1.68 8.36 0.39
CA ASP A 77 -0.79 9.20 1.18
C ASP A 77 0.18 8.38 2.04
N ALA A 78 -0.21 7.17 2.43
CA ALA A 78 0.65 6.21 3.12
C ALA A 78 0.13 4.77 2.97
N LEU A 79 1.05 3.81 3.03
CA LEU A 79 0.76 2.37 3.10
C LEU A 79 0.99 1.87 4.52
N VAL A 80 -0.04 1.33 5.17
CA VAL A 80 0.08 0.69 6.48
C VAL A 80 0.26 -0.81 6.27
N VAL A 81 1.46 -1.31 6.58
CA VAL A 81 1.81 -2.73 6.50
C VAL A 81 1.60 -3.37 7.85
N PHE A 82 0.64 -4.28 7.95
CA PHE A 82 0.39 -5.04 9.17
C PHE A 82 1.26 -6.29 9.21
N ALA A 83 1.98 -6.45 10.31
CA ALA A 83 2.79 -7.60 10.64
C ALA A 83 2.46 -8.13 12.01
N ALA A 84 2.84 -9.35 12.30
CA ALA A 84 2.81 -9.94 13.64
C ALA A 84 3.98 -10.90 13.81
N ASN A 85 4.48 -11.04 15.05
CA ASN A 85 5.51 -12.02 15.40
C ASN A 85 4.93 -13.32 15.95
N VAL A 86 3.60 -13.42 15.97
CA VAL A 86 2.84 -14.58 16.50
C VAL A 86 1.52 -14.75 15.74
N ASN A 87 1.22 -15.97 15.34
CA ASN A 87 -0.04 -16.47 14.80
C ASN A 87 -0.82 -15.52 13.85
N PRO A 88 -0.34 -15.30 12.61
CA PRO A 88 0.85 -15.86 11.97
C PRO A 88 2.11 -15.02 12.22
N VAL A 89 3.27 -15.64 12.12
CA VAL A 89 4.54 -14.91 12.04
C VAL A 89 4.68 -14.33 10.64
N THR A 90 4.99 -13.03 10.58
CA THR A 90 5.24 -12.36 9.29
C THR A 90 6.73 -12.38 8.96
N GLU A 91 7.07 -12.99 7.84
CA GLU A 91 8.46 -13.02 7.38
C GLU A 91 8.92 -11.61 6.95
N PRO A 92 10.10 -11.14 7.39
CA PRO A 92 10.65 -9.83 6.99
C PRO A 92 10.67 -9.61 5.48
N TYR A 93 10.98 -10.63 4.69
CA TYR A 93 10.98 -10.55 3.23
C TYR A 93 9.64 -10.06 2.64
N LEU A 94 8.52 -10.45 3.23
CA LEU A 94 7.21 -10.04 2.75
C LEU A 94 6.95 -8.55 3.04
N ILE A 95 7.38 -8.08 4.22
CA ILE A 95 7.32 -6.67 4.59
C ILE A 95 8.20 -5.85 3.64
N ASP A 96 9.44 -6.28 3.44
CA ASP A 96 10.44 -5.61 2.61
C ASP A 96 9.99 -5.49 1.16
N ARG A 97 9.38 -6.53 0.63
CA ARG A 97 8.87 -6.56 -0.73
C ARG A 97 7.74 -5.54 -0.94
N VAL A 98 6.78 -5.48 -0.02
CA VAL A 98 5.68 -4.52 -0.09
C VAL A 98 6.18 -3.11 0.14
N ALA A 99 7.10 -2.92 1.08
CA ALA A 99 7.73 -1.63 1.34
C ALA A 99 8.51 -1.12 0.13
N ALA A 100 9.22 -2.01 -0.58
CA ALA A 100 9.94 -1.66 -1.79
C ALA A 100 8.98 -1.20 -2.91
N ILE A 101 7.84 -1.88 -3.11
CA ILE A 101 6.82 -1.47 -4.09
C ILE A 101 6.25 -0.08 -3.74
N ALA A 102 5.99 0.19 -2.45
CA ALA A 102 5.54 1.50 -2.01
C ALA A 102 6.62 2.57 -2.22
N GLY A 103 7.89 2.24 -1.92
CA GLY A 103 9.04 3.12 -2.12
C GLY A 103 9.26 3.50 -3.58
N ASP A 104 9.10 2.58 -4.53
CA ASP A 104 9.18 2.86 -5.97
C ASP A 104 8.08 3.83 -6.44
N GLN A 105 6.95 3.88 -5.74
CA GLN A 105 5.85 4.82 -5.98
C GLN A 105 5.90 6.06 -5.06
N GLU A 106 7.00 6.26 -4.34
CA GLU A 106 7.21 7.35 -3.38
C GLU A 106 6.12 7.43 -2.29
N VAL A 107 5.53 6.28 -1.92
CA VAL A 107 4.51 6.17 -0.87
C VAL A 107 5.14 5.82 0.46
N PRO A 108 5.01 6.67 1.48
CA PRO A 108 5.51 6.37 2.84
C PRO A 108 4.88 5.10 3.41
N VAL A 109 5.70 4.31 4.10
CA VAL A 109 5.26 3.08 4.76
C VAL A 109 5.22 3.29 6.27
N ILE A 110 4.11 2.86 6.89
CA ILE A 110 3.94 2.73 8.33
C ILE A 110 3.86 1.23 8.61
N LEU A 111 4.79 0.71 9.40
CA LEU A 111 4.77 -0.68 9.84
C LEU A 111 3.97 -0.79 11.15
N CYS A 112 2.83 -1.45 11.08
CA CYS A 112 1.96 -1.71 12.22
C CYS A 112 2.15 -3.16 12.70
N ILE A 113 2.89 -3.35 13.79
CA ILE A 113 3.15 -4.67 14.37
C ILE A 113 2.06 -4.94 15.39
N ASN A 114 1.15 -5.86 15.05
CA ASN A 114 0.00 -6.20 15.88
C ASN A 114 0.24 -7.45 16.75
N LYS A 115 -0.66 -7.68 17.71
CA LYS A 115 -0.59 -8.75 18.70
C LYS A 115 0.58 -8.60 19.69
N CYS A 116 0.98 -7.36 19.97
CA CYS A 116 2.06 -7.06 20.90
C CYS A 116 1.73 -7.40 22.36
N ASP A 117 0.47 -7.69 22.67
CA ASP A 117 0.01 -8.31 23.91
C ASP A 117 0.50 -9.77 24.07
N LEU A 118 0.69 -10.49 22.96
CA LEU A 118 1.18 -11.86 22.94
C LEU A 118 2.71 -11.94 22.78
N ASP A 119 3.28 -11.06 21.95
CA ASP A 119 4.72 -10.98 21.69
C ASP A 119 5.10 -9.53 21.36
N PRO A 120 6.01 -8.89 22.13
CA PRO A 120 6.42 -7.49 21.92
C PRO A 120 7.19 -7.26 20.63
N ALA A 121 7.57 -8.30 19.89
CA ALA A 121 8.26 -8.27 18.58
C ALA A 121 9.49 -7.37 18.54
N GLN A 122 10.31 -7.36 19.59
CA GLN A 122 11.41 -6.40 19.79
C GLN A 122 12.39 -6.39 18.62
N ASP A 123 12.78 -7.57 18.11
CA ASP A 123 13.72 -7.63 16.99
C ASP A 123 13.12 -7.08 15.70
N LEU A 124 11.86 -7.38 15.43
CA LEU A 124 11.17 -6.86 14.25
C LEU A 124 11.05 -5.33 14.30
N VAL A 125 10.70 -4.79 15.47
CA VAL A 125 10.66 -3.33 15.70
C VAL A 125 12.03 -2.71 15.42
N ARG A 126 13.09 -3.24 16.07
CA ARG A 126 14.46 -2.72 15.93
C ARG A 126 14.93 -2.72 14.48
N ILE A 127 14.70 -3.81 13.75
CA ILE A 127 15.10 -3.95 12.34
C ILE A 127 14.51 -2.81 11.49
N TYR A 128 13.22 -2.53 11.64
CA TYR A 128 12.55 -1.56 10.79
C TYR A 128 12.72 -0.12 11.27
N GLU A 129 12.86 0.14 12.58
CA GLU A 129 13.25 1.45 13.09
C GLU A 129 14.66 1.82 12.60
N ASN A 130 15.62 0.89 12.66
CA ASN A 130 16.97 1.09 12.13
C ASN A 130 16.99 1.33 10.62
N ALA A 131 16.05 0.73 9.89
CA ALA A 131 15.87 0.94 8.46
C ALA A 131 15.15 2.26 8.12
N GLY A 132 14.75 3.08 9.12
CA GLY A 132 14.12 4.39 8.93
C GLY A 132 12.61 4.36 8.72
N PHE A 133 11.94 3.25 9.01
CA PHE A 133 10.47 3.17 8.93
C PHE A 133 9.80 3.75 10.18
N THR A 134 8.61 4.31 10.00
CA THR A 134 7.70 4.55 11.12
C THR A 134 7.12 3.22 11.58
N VAL A 135 7.42 2.80 12.81
CA VAL A 135 6.97 1.52 13.38
C VAL A 135 6.04 1.79 14.56
N ILE A 136 4.90 1.10 14.57
CA ILE A 136 3.92 1.17 15.68
C ILE A 136 3.67 -0.24 16.18
N ARG A 137 3.64 -0.40 17.51
CA ARG A 137 3.16 -1.60 18.16
C ARG A 137 1.68 -1.46 18.46
N THR A 138 0.90 -2.46 18.11
CA THR A 138 -0.54 -2.46 18.39
C THR A 138 -1.00 -3.78 18.99
N SER A 139 -2.12 -3.71 19.72
CA SER A 139 -2.91 -4.87 20.09
C SER A 139 -4.38 -4.59 19.77
N ALA A 140 -4.95 -5.34 18.84
CA ALA A 140 -6.39 -5.27 18.61
C ALA A 140 -7.18 -5.77 19.81
N GLU A 141 -6.60 -6.61 20.68
CA GLU A 141 -7.25 -7.15 21.87
C GLU A 141 -7.34 -6.09 22.98
N THR A 142 -6.23 -5.46 23.33
CA THR A 142 -6.17 -4.47 24.41
C THR A 142 -6.53 -3.06 23.96
N GLY A 143 -6.32 -2.73 22.68
CA GLY A 143 -6.48 -1.39 22.12
C GLY A 143 -5.18 -0.57 22.15
N ASP A 144 -4.09 -1.12 22.66
CA ASP A 144 -2.79 -0.44 22.69
C ASP A 144 -2.33 -0.06 21.28
N GLY A 145 -1.74 1.14 21.14
CA GLY A 145 -1.20 1.68 19.89
C GLY A 145 -2.25 2.08 18.84
N VAL A 146 -3.54 1.77 19.03
CA VAL A 146 -4.60 2.08 18.04
C VAL A 146 -4.79 3.59 17.88
N GLU A 147 -4.71 4.35 18.98
CA GLU A 147 -4.84 5.81 18.93
C GLU A 147 -3.62 6.48 18.29
N GLU A 148 -2.44 5.90 18.43
CA GLU A 148 -1.24 6.35 17.72
C GLU A 148 -1.38 6.12 16.21
N LEU A 149 -1.85 4.94 15.80
CA LEU A 149 -2.17 4.67 14.39
C LEU A 149 -3.21 5.65 13.86
N ARG A 150 -4.27 5.96 14.63
CA ARG A 150 -5.30 6.93 14.25
C ARG A 150 -4.69 8.28 13.91
N LYS A 151 -3.81 8.80 14.77
CA LYS A 151 -3.13 10.09 14.54
C LYS A 151 -2.26 10.10 13.29
N LEU A 152 -1.57 8.98 13.01
CA LEU A 152 -0.70 8.86 11.84
C LEU A 152 -1.46 8.83 10.51
N ILE A 153 -2.70 8.33 10.50
CA ILE A 153 -3.54 8.22 9.30
C ILE A 153 -4.55 9.37 9.17
N ASP A 154 -4.67 10.23 10.18
CA ASP A 154 -5.64 11.33 10.17
C ASP A 154 -5.41 12.29 9.00
N GLY A 155 -6.50 12.68 8.33
CA GLY A 155 -6.49 13.52 7.14
C GLY A 155 -5.89 12.86 5.88
N LYS A 156 -5.64 11.54 5.88
CA LYS A 156 -4.96 10.83 4.80
C LYS A 156 -5.84 9.78 4.14
N LEU A 157 -5.55 9.48 2.88
CA LEU A 157 -5.96 8.24 2.22
C LEU A 157 -4.86 7.20 2.42
N THR A 158 -5.12 6.20 3.24
CA THR A 158 -4.17 5.11 3.50
C THR A 158 -4.67 3.79 2.92
N ALA A 159 -3.74 2.95 2.44
CA ALA A 159 -4.04 1.56 2.11
C ALA A 159 -3.54 0.63 3.22
N PHE A 160 -4.32 -0.38 3.57
CA PHE A 160 -3.97 -1.37 4.58
C PHE A 160 -3.61 -2.70 3.92
N THR A 161 -2.45 -3.23 4.25
CA THR A 161 -1.92 -4.49 3.72
C THR A 161 -1.37 -5.38 4.84
N GLY A 162 -1.18 -6.64 4.56
CA GLY A 162 -0.61 -7.62 5.51
C GLY A 162 -1.26 -8.98 5.35
N ASN A 163 -0.66 -10.03 5.91
CA ASN A 163 -1.15 -11.40 5.83
C ASN A 163 -2.55 -11.57 6.42
N SER A 164 -3.25 -12.62 5.97
CA SER A 164 -4.47 -13.06 6.64
C SER A 164 -4.15 -13.42 8.10
N GLY A 165 -5.07 -13.08 9.01
CA GLY A 165 -4.91 -13.39 10.42
C GLY A 165 -3.99 -12.47 11.24
N VAL A 166 -3.29 -11.48 10.64
CA VAL A 166 -2.47 -10.50 11.40
C VAL A 166 -3.33 -9.49 12.20
N GLY A 167 -4.65 -9.45 11.98
CA GLY A 167 -5.58 -8.61 12.74
C GLY A 167 -5.95 -7.28 12.08
N LYS A 168 -5.81 -7.11 10.75
CA LYS A 168 -6.24 -5.89 10.02
C LYS A 168 -7.68 -5.50 10.32
N SER A 169 -8.64 -6.41 10.09
CA SER A 169 -10.06 -6.14 10.31
C SER A 169 -10.35 -5.81 11.78
N SER A 170 -9.64 -6.45 12.71
CA SER A 170 -9.79 -6.18 14.15
C SER A 170 -9.31 -4.76 14.50
N ILE A 171 -8.18 -4.31 13.95
CA ILE A 171 -7.69 -2.94 14.13
C ILE A 171 -8.64 -1.94 13.44
N LEU A 172 -9.13 -2.23 12.22
CA LEU A 172 -10.11 -1.37 11.53
C LEU A 172 -11.39 -1.21 12.37
N ASN A 173 -11.91 -2.28 12.96
CA ASN A 173 -13.07 -2.22 13.84
C ASN A 173 -12.79 -1.42 15.13
N ARG A 174 -11.55 -1.40 15.61
CA ARG A 174 -11.14 -0.53 16.72
C ARG A 174 -11.06 0.95 16.30
N LEU A 175 -10.54 1.22 15.10
CA LEU A 175 -10.50 2.56 14.54
C LEU A 175 -11.89 3.12 14.24
N SER A 176 -12.79 2.28 13.74
CA SER A 176 -14.19 2.64 13.45
C SER A 176 -15.12 1.44 13.74
N PRO A 177 -15.72 1.39 14.93
CA PRO A 177 -16.63 0.31 15.32
C PRO A 177 -17.85 0.18 14.38
N GLU A 178 -18.22 1.27 13.70
CA GLU A 178 -19.36 1.30 12.77
C GLU A 178 -19.13 0.42 11.53
N LEU A 179 -17.88 0.13 11.17
CA LEU A 179 -17.56 -0.71 10.02
C LEU A 179 -18.00 -2.16 10.21
N ASN A 180 -17.97 -2.65 11.43
CA ASN A 180 -18.40 -4.00 11.82
C ASN A 180 -17.89 -5.09 10.86
N LEU A 181 -16.60 -5.01 10.50
CA LEU A 181 -15.96 -5.93 9.57
C LEU A 181 -15.88 -7.33 10.17
N ALA A 182 -16.12 -8.36 9.37
CA ALA A 182 -15.96 -9.75 9.82
C ALA A 182 -14.50 -10.02 10.21
N THR A 183 -14.29 -10.52 11.43
CA THR A 183 -12.97 -10.88 11.95
C THR A 183 -12.82 -12.40 11.94
N GLY A 184 -11.62 -12.92 11.57
CA GLY A 184 -11.29 -14.34 11.56
C GLY A 184 -11.38 -15.01 10.19
N GLU A 185 -11.36 -16.36 10.16
CA GLU A 185 -11.35 -17.20 8.94
C GLU A 185 -12.57 -17.02 8.03
N VAL A 186 -13.63 -16.38 8.52
CA VAL A 186 -14.87 -16.15 7.76
C VAL A 186 -14.67 -15.17 6.62
N SER A 187 -13.71 -14.23 6.73
CA SER A 187 -13.40 -13.28 5.66
C SER A 187 -12.86 -13.97 4.40
N GLU A 188 -12.19 -15.13 4.55
CA GLU A 188 -11.73 -15.92 3.40
C GLU A 188 -12.88 -16.68 2.70
N LYS A 189 -13.92 -17.08 3.40
CA LYS A 189 -15.03 -17.83 2.82
C LYS A 189 -16.01 -16.94 2.02
N LEU A 190 -16.17 -15.69 2.40
CA LEU A 190 -16.99 -14.72 1.67
C LEU A 190 -16.32 -14.22 0.38
N GLY A 191 -14.99 -14.29 0.28
CA GLY A 191 -14.20 -13.91 -0.91
C GLY A 191 -14.04 -15.02 -1.95
N ARG A 192 -14.40 -16.29 -1.68
CA ARG A 192 -14.21 -17.43 -2.58
C ARG A 192 -15.40 -17.75 -3.49
N GLY A 193 -16.21 -16.76 -3.87
CA GLY A 193 -17.12 -16.87 -5.01
C GLY A 193 -16.32 -16.80 -6.31
N ARG A 194 -16.45 -17.81 -7.20
CA ARG A 194 -15.87 -17.85 -8.54
C ARG A 194 -16.01 -16.49 -9.23
N HIS A 195 -14.87 -15.89 -9.68
CA HIS A 195 -14.83 -14.71 -10.57
C HIS A 195 -15.45 -13.40 -10.04
N THR A 196 -15.24 -13.02 -8.78
CA THR A 196 -15.52 -11.64 -8.37
C THR A 196 -14.29 -10.78 -8.61
N THR A 197 -14.42 -9.83 -9.53
CA THR A 197 -13.50 -8.71 -9.73
C THR A 197 -13.21 -8.10 -8.37
N ARG A 198 -11.92 -8.08 -7.97
CA ARG A 198 -11.48 -7.53 -6.68
C ARG A 198 -11.72 -6.02 -6.72
N HIS A 199 -12.78 -5.55 -6.07
CA HIS A 199 -13.11 -4.12 -6.00
C HIS A 199 -12.42 -3.51 -4.80
N VAL A 200 -11.79 -2.36 -5.01
CA VAL A 200 -11.28 -1.51 -3.94
C VAL A 200 -12.40 -0.58 -3.50
N GLU A 201 -12.61 -0.50 -2.21
CA GLU A 201 -13.57 0.41 -1.57
C GLU A 201 -12.85 1.24 -0.52
N LEU A 202 -13.20 2.54 -0.41
CA LEU A 202 -12.68 3.42 0.62
C LEU A 202 -13.67 3.50 1.78
N TYR A 203 -13.22 3.18 2.97
CA TYR A 203 -13.93 3.43 4.22
C TYR A 203 -13.55 4.82 4.75
N ARG A 204 -14.54 5.65 5.00
CA ARG A 204 -14.33 6.96 5.62
C ARG A 204 -14.26 6.78 7.14
N LEU A 205 -13.13 7.12 7.76
CA LEU A 205 -12.93 7.06 9.21
C LEU A 205 -13.08 8.42 9.90
N GLY A 206 -13.06 9.50 9.12
CA GLY A 206 -13.13 10.86 9.63
C GLY A 206 -13.21 11.89 8.51
N GLU A 207 -13.08 13.17 8.86
CA GLU A 207 -12.99 14.23 7.86
C GLU A 207 -11.69 14.06 7.05
N ASN A 208 -11.83 13.84 5.72
CA ASN A 208 -10.71 13.55 4.80
C ASN A 208 -9.83 12.34 5.16
N THR A 209 -10.25 11.52 6.13
CA THR A 209 -9.54 10.29 6.52
C THR A 209 -10.19 9.08 5.88
N TYR A 210 -9.45 8.37 5.02
CA TYR A 210 -9.94 7.20 4.30
C TYR A 210 -8.97 6.03 4.44
N VAL A 211 -9.53 4.84 4.53
CA VAL A 211 -8.78 3.59 4.43
C VAL A 211 -9.27 2.81 3.21
N ALA A 212 -8.35 2.49 2.31
CA ALA A 212 -8.62 1.58 1.22
C ALA A 212 -8.58 0.14 1.74
N ASP A 213 -9.73 -0.54 1.74
CA ASP A 213 -9.73 -2.00 1.88
C ASP A 213 -9.38 -2.60 0.53
N THR A 214 -8.24 -3.21 0.51
CA THR A 214 -7.66 -3.72 -0.73
C THR A 214 -7.48 -5.22 -0.64
N PRO A 215 -8.47 -6.02 -1.08
CA PRO A 215 -8.39 -7.49 -1.06
C PRO A 215 -7.15 -8.04 -1.80
N GLY A 216 -6.51 -7.24 -2.65
CA GLY A 216 -5.28 -7.59 -3.36
C GLY A 216 -3.99 -7.39 -2.56
N PHE A 217 -3.96 -6.43 -1.62
CA PHE A 217 -2.88 -6.26 -0.65
C PHE A 217 -3.06 -7.18 0.57
N SER A 218 -4.24 -7.78 0.76
CA SER A 218 -4.56 -8.57 1.96
C SER A 218 -3.84 -9.92 2.04
N SER A 219 -3.11 -10.32 1.01
CA SER A 219 -2.43 -11.62 0.94
C SER A 219 -1.04 -11.51 0.35
N PHE A 220 -0.20 -10.53 0.60
CA PHE A 220 1.15 -10.45 0.02
C PHE A 220 1.31 -11.23 -1.34
N ASP A 221 0.19 -11.38 -2.06
CA ASP A 221 0.12 -12.07 -3.36
C ASP A 221 0.75 -11.15 -4.42
N THR A 222 2.02 -10.91 -4.14
CA THR A 222 2.87 -9.93 -4.78
C THR A 222 3.37 -10.40 -6.15
N ASP A 223 3.11 -11.66 -6.54
CA ASP A 223 3.48 -12.15 -7.87
C ASP A 223 2.69 -11.47 -9.00
N GLN A 224 1.63 -10.76 -8.64
CA GLN A 224 0.80 -9.96 -9.54
C GLN A 224 0.91 -8.44 -9.29
N MET A 225 1.73 -8.02 -8.32
CA MET A 225 1.98 -6.60 -8.02
C MET A 225 2.99 -5.99 -9.00
N GLU A 226 3.11 -4.68 -8.96
CA GLU A 226 4.05 -3.93 -9.78
C GLU A 226 5.48 -4.48 -9.66
N VAL A 227 6.12 -4.45 -10.79
CA VAL A 227 7.48 -4.93 -10.97
C VAL A 227 8.41 -3.75 -10.80
N ILE A 228 9.25 -3.80 -9.78
CA ILE A 228 10.31 -2.80 -9.60
C ILE A 228 11.47 -3.16 -10.54
N LEU A 229 11.90 -2.21 -11.35
CA LEU A 229 13.09 -2.39 -12.17
C LEU A 229 14.32 -2.50 -11.26
N LYS A 230 15.27 -3.39 -11.63
CA LYS A 230 16.47 -3.63 -10.81
C LYS A 230 17.29 -2.36 -10.56
N GLU A 231 17.27 -1.42 -11.51
CA GLU A 231 17.96 -0.13 -11.41
C GLU A 231 17.35 0.77 -10.33
N ASN A 232 16.04 0.67 -10.09
CA ASN A 232 15.30 1.47 -9.12
C ASN A 232 15.31 0.85 -7.72
N LEU A 233 15.52 -0.47 -7.63
CA LEU A 233 15.34 -1.21 -6.38
C LEU A 233 16.17 -0.65 -5.21
N GLN A 234 17.38 -0.17 -5.46
CA GLN A 234 18.23 0.42 -4.43
C GLN A 234 17.60 1.64 -3.75
N TYR A 235 16.81 2.44 -4.49
CA TYR A 235 16.13 3.63 -3.97
C TYR A 235 14.88 3.30 -3.14
N ALA A 236 14.35 2.09 -3.31
CA ALA A 236 13.22 1.59 -2.55
C ALA A 236 13.61 1.05 -1.15
N PHE A 237 14.91 1.05 -0.82
CA PHE A 237 15.44 0.67 0.49
C PHE A 237 15.99 1.91 1.22
N PRO A 238 15.22 2.52 2.15
CA PRO A 238 15.62 3.77 2.82
C PRO A 238 16.96 3.67 3.56
N ASP A 239 17.26 2.51 4.15
CA ASP A 239 18.51 2.20 4.84
C ASP A 239 19.73 2.17 3.91
N PHE A 240 19.55 2.07 2.59
CA PHE A 240 20.63 2.18 1.60
C PHE A 240 20.94 3.65 1.25
N GLY A 241 19.96 4.55 1.41
CA GLY A 241 20.06 5.95 1.01
C GLY A 241 21.35 6.66 1.41
N PRO A 242 21.85 6.54 2.65
CA PRO A 242 23.11 7.15 3.08
C PRO A 242 24.35 6.69 2.31
N TYR A 243 24.29 5.55 1.61
CA TYR A 243 25.43 4.88 0.95
C TYR A 243 25.34 4.90 -0.59
N ILE A 244 24.16 5.16 -1.16
CA ILE A 244 23.98 5.27 -2.62
C ILE A 244 24.84 6.43 -3.15
N GLY A 245 25.50 6.19 -4.30
CA GLY A 245 26.42 7.15 -4.92
C GLY A 245 27.80 7.23 -4.28
N LYS A 246 28.09 6.40 -3.26
CA LYS A 246 29.41 6.33 -2.60
C LYS A 246 30.20 5.07 -2.99
N CYS A 247 29.66 4.25 -3.87
CA CYS A 247 30.34 3.07 -4.41
C CYS A 247 31.39 3.47 -5.42
N ARG A 248 32.38 2.60 -5.69
CA ARG A 248 33.38 2.80 -6.74
C ARG A 248 32.77 2.90 -8.16
N PHE A 249 31.65 2.20 -8.40
CA PHE A 249 30.97 2.14 -9.70
C PHE A 249 29.62 2.83 -9.60
N ASP A 250 29.28 3.66 -10.59
CA ASP A 250 28.02 4.41 -10.63
C ASP A 250 26.79 3.49 -10.81
N ASP A 251 26.97 2.36 -11.51
CA ASP A 251 25.96 1.33 -11.77
C ASP A 251 26.04 0.15 -10.79
N CYS A 252 26.57 0.39 -9.58
CA CYS A 252 26.76 -0.66 -8.58
C CYS A 252 25.43 -1.32 -8.21
N SER A 253 25.39 -2.65 -8.35
CA SER A 253 24.22 -3.46 -7.95
C SER A 253 24.23 -3.86 -6.47
N HIS A 254 25.24 -3.45 -5.71
CA HIS A 254 25.45 -3.73 -4.28
C HIS A 254 25.49 -5.21 -3.92
N ARG A 255 25.87 -6.09 -4.84
CA ARG A 255 25.91 -7.54 -4.64
C ARG A 255 27.31 -8.11 -4.49
N LYS A 256 28.18 -7.88 -5.48
CA LYS A 256 29.51 -8.48 -5.56
C LYS A 256 30.63 -7.50 -5.90
N GLU A 257 30.26 -6.26 -6.22
CA GLU A 257 31.20 -5.24 -6.67
C GLU A 257 32.20 -4.90 -5.57
N PRO A 258 33.50 -4.78 -5.92
CA PRO A 258 34.50 -4.32 -4.96
C PRO A 258 34.25 -2.84 -4.58
N ASP A 259 34.65 -2.48 -3.38
CA ASP A 259 34.51 -1.10 -2.84
C ASP A 259 33.05 -0.58 -2.90
N CYS A 260 32.11 -1.45 -2.59
CA CYS A 260 30.68 -1.12 -2.50
C CYS A 260 30.36 -0.57 -1.11
N ALA A 261 29.88 0.68 -1.05
CA ALA A 261 29.55 1.36 0.22
C ALA A 261 28.37 0.71 0.96
N VAL A 262 27.37 0.20 0.24
CA VAL A 262 26.22 -0.52 0.83
C VAL A 262 26.66 -1.83 1.47
N ARG A 263 27.52 -2.60 0.78
CA ARG A 263 28.07 -3.85 1.35
C ARG A 263 28.97 -3.59 2.57
N ALA A 264 29.81 -2.56 2.51
CA ALA A 264 30.62 -2.16 3.67
C ALA A 264 29.73 -1.81 4.87
N ALA A 265 28.65 -1.06 4.65
CA ALA A 265 27.68 -0.72 5.70
C ALA A 265 26.97 -1.98 6.25
N PHE A 266 26.64 -2.94 5.42
CA PHE A 266 26.10 -4.23 5.84
C PHE A 266 27.14 -5.00 6.69
N GLU A 267 28.37 -5.12 6.23
CA GLU A 267 29.47 -5.80 6.95
C GLU A 267 29.79 -5.16 8.31
N GLU A 268 29.60 -3.83 8.42
CA GLU A 268 29.70 -3.05 9.66
C GLU A 268 28.46 -3.16 10.56
N GLY A 269 27.40 -3.87 10.15
CA GLY A 269 26.14 -4.02 10.90
C GLY A 269 25.24 -2.77 10.91
N LYS A 270 25.48 -1.79 10.02
CA LYS A 270 24.64 -0.59 9.85
C LYS A 270 23.39 -0.85 9.02
N ILE A 271 23.41 -1.90 8.21
CA ILE A 271 22.27 -2.43 7.49
C ILE A 271 21.97 -3.82 8.06
N GLU A 272 20.73 -4.03 8.45
CA GLU A 272 20.28 -5.29 9.03
C GLU A 272 20.38 -6.44 8.02
N ARG A 273 20.83 -7.62 8.49
CA ARG A 273 21.01 -8.81 7.62
C ARG A 273 19.72 -9.17 6.85
N THR A 274 18.59 -9.18 7.53
CA THR A 274 17.30 -9.53 6.90
C THR A 274 16.95 -8.58 5.76
N ARG A 275 17.25 -7.29 5.92
CA ARG A 275 17.02 -6.26 4.90
C ARG A 275 17.92 -6.48 3.68
N TYR A 276 19.20 -6.69 3.91
CA TYR A 276 20.14 -6.94 2.83
C TYR A 276 19.83 -8.26 2.08
N ASP A 277 19.47 -9.32 2.80
CA ASP A 277 19.07 -10.61 2.22
C ASP A 277 17.77 -10.45 1.38
N SER A 278 16.83 -9.62 1.84
CA SER A 278 15.61 -9.29 1.09
C SER A 278 15.93 -8.53 -0.19
N TYR A 279 16.83 -7.54 -0.12
CA TYR A 279 17.30 -6.81 -1.30
C TYR A 279 17.89 -7.76 -2.36
N LEU A 280 18.77 -8.67 -1.96
CA LEU A 280 19.37 -9.63 -2.89
C LEU A 280 18.33 -10.51 -3.59
N LYS A 281 17.34 -11.02 -2.84
CA LYS A 281 16.23 -11.82 -3.38
C LYS A 281 15.36 -11.02 -4.35
N LEU A 282 15.04 -9.76 -4.01
CA LEU A 282 14.27 -8.88 -4.87
C LEU A 282 15.03 -8.51 -6.13
N TYR A 283 16.32 -8.21 -6.02
CA TYR A 283 17.17 -7.90 -7.16
C TYR A 283 17.24 -9.09 -8.15
N GLU A 284 17.39 -10.31 -7.65
CA GLU A 284 17.40 -11.51 -8.49
C GLU A 284 16.09 -11.67 -9.27
N LYS A 285 14.95 -11.49 -8.61
CA LYS A 285 13.63 -11.50 -9.26
C LYS A 285 13.51 -10.40 -10.31
N SER A 286 13.89 -9.16 -9.96
CA SER A 286 13.84 -8.02 -10.87
C SER A 286 14.76 -8.19 -12.08
N SER A 287 15.90 -8.88 -11.93
CA SER A 287 16.83 -9.14 -13.04
C SER A 287 16.31 -10.12 -14.08
N GLN A 288 15.30 -10.93 -13.73
CA GLN A 288 14.65 -11.88 -14.65
C GLN A 288 13.55 -11.21 -15.50
N ILE A 289 13.21 -9.96 -15.21
CA ILE A 289 12.15 -9.25 -15.91
C ILE A 289 12.69 -8.70 -17.21
N ASN A 290 12.00 -9.01 -18.29
CA ASN A 290 12.29 -8.48 -19.60
C ASN A 290 11.45 -7.22 -19.85
N LEU A 291 12.09 -6.07 -20.07
CA LEU A 291 11.43 -4.79 -20.29
C LEU A 291 10.39 -4.80 -21.43
N TRP A 292 10.53 -5.71 -22.41
CA TRP A 292 9.56 -5.85 -23.51
C TRP A 292 8.24 -6.53 -23.07
N GLU A 293 8.23 -7.27 -21.95
CA GLU A 293 7.02 -7.89 -21.39
C GLU A 293 6.13 -6.87 -20.66
N LEU A 294 6.70 -5.75 -20.20
CA LEU A 294 5.99 -4.69 -19.51
C LEU A 294 5.22 -3.75 -20.45
N LYS A 295 5.43 -3.85 -21.75
CA LYS A 295 4.78 -3.00 -22.77
C LYS A 295 3.45 -3.56 -23.32
N LYS A 296 2.92 -4.61 -22.70
CA LYS A 296 1.61 -5.18 -23.01
C LYS A 296 0.61 -4.82 -21.91
#